data_371eeb8cf90088f4641b9f8c944bf40d
#
_entry.id   371eeb8cf90088f4641b9f8c944bf40d
#
_cell.length_a   1.000
_cell.length_b   1.000
_cell.length_c   1.000
_cell.angle_alpha   90.00
_cell.angle_beta   90.00
_cell.angle_gamma   90.00
#
_symmetry.space_group_name_H-M   'P 1'
#
loop_
_entity.id
_entity.type
_entity.pdbx_description
1 polymer ?
#
loop_
_entity_poly.entity_id
_entity_poly.type
_entity_poly.pdbx_seq_one_letter_code
_entity_poly.pdbx_strand_id
1 'polypeptide(L)'
;MNSQKTWIICCFFNFLIACVFGLLMRLMYLFSLDFINYSFLLHAHSHVAMLGWVYLIIYVLVVHFFIPKEKRRKPVYNRLFWLTEFSIIGMMIAFPIQGYALFSIVFSTLHILLSYVFCRLVWKDSDTEKTPALRFLRTAVLFMVLSTFGVWCLGPAVSTLGKQSAFYQIAIQFFIHFQFNGWFLFAVLALFLKQFQQKIDEIQFKRFYSLLIISTLLTFLFPVRWFIENNVLNYINALGVVLQLFAFVCFYKMLRPQITSFKASLDATTKMVYGLALFSLGLKVGIQLLAIIPDITEVSHQIRNFVIGFIHLTTLGIITGFLFGILLQKNILSGDSSILKVGVKIFILGYIATEILLFFQGGLLYFGRGMISGYYESIFVFSLLLVLGLILIMASKIKDYS
;
A
#
# COMPACT_ATOMS: atom_id res chain seq x y z
N MET A 1 -15.10 -4.83 25.94
CA MET A 1 -13.87 -4.47 25.17
C MET A 1 -13.92 -5.24 23.88
N ASN A 2 -14.18 -4.57 22.74
CA ASN A 2 -14.03 -5.24 21.46
C ASN A 2 -12.54 -5.58 21.31
N SER A 3 -12.24 -6.85 21.14
CA SER A 3 -10.87 -7.33 21.06
C SER A 3 -10.20 -6.80 19.78
N GLN A 4 -8.90 -6.62 19.80
CA GLN A 4 -8.12 -6.30 18.60
C GLN A 4 -8.37 -7.31 17.46
N LYS A 5 -8.79 -8.52 17.80
CA LYS A 5 -9.29 -9.53 16.87
C LYS A 5 -10.44 -9.01 16.00
N THR A 6 -11.44 -8.34 16.58
CA THR A 6 -12.56 -7.77 15.83
C THR A 6 -12.07 -6.71 14.82
N TRP A 7 -11.10 -5.88 15.23
CA TRP A 7 -10.51 -4.89 14.32
C TRP A 7 -9.80 -5.56 13.12
N ILE A 8 -9.04 -6.63 13.39
CA ILE A 8 -8.35 -7.37 12.32
C ILE A 8 -9.35 -8.03 11.38
N ILE A 9 -10.41 -8.66 11.92
CA ILE A 9 -11.48 -9.25 11.09
C ILE A 9 -12.12 -8.19 10.20
N CYS A 10 -12.39 -7.01 10.74
CA CYS A 10 -12.92 -5.87 9.99
C CYS A 10 -11.98 -5.45 8.84
N CYS A 11 -10.67 -5.32 9.11
CA CYS A 11 -9.67 -5.02 8.08
C CYS A 11 -9.65 -6.07 6.96
N PHE A 12 -9.71 -7.37 7.31
CA PHE A 12 -9.76 -8.45 6.31
C PHE A 12 -11.06 -8.43 5.50
N PHE A 13 -12.19 -8.08 6.12
CA PHE A 13 -13.46 -7.94 5.43
C PHE A 13 -13.41 -6.79 4.39
N ASN A 14 -12.86 -5.64 4.78
CA ASN A 14 -12.62 -4.55 3.84
C ASN A 14 -11.69 -4.96 2.68
N PHE A 15 -10.65 -5.74 2.99
CA PHE A 15 -9.75 -6.26 1.96
C PHE A 15 -10.47 -7.19 0.99
N LEU A 16 -11.32 -8.08 1.51
CA LEU A 16 -12.14 -8.96 0.66
C LEU A 16 -13.07 -8.15 -0.26
N ILE A 17 -13.74 -7.13 0.27
CA ILE A 17 -14.60 -6.26 -0.55
C ILE A 17 -13.78 -5.52 -1.62
N ALA A 18 -12.60 -5.01 -1.28
CA ALA A 18 -11.71 -4.40 -2.26
C ALA A 18 -11.34 -5.41 -3.37
N CYS A 19 -10.97 -6.64 -3.02
CA CYS A 19 -10.67 -7.69 -3.99
C CYS A 19 -11.89 -8.04 -4.88
N VAL A 20 -13.10 -8.11 -4.30
CA VAL A 20 -14.34 -8.34 -5.04
C VAL A 20 -14.62 -7.19 -6.02
N PHE A 21 -14.45 -5.92 -5.61
CA PHE A 21 -14.58 -4.78 -6.53
C PHE A 21 -13.57 -4.87 -7.68
N GLY A 22 -12.32 -5.24 -7.39
CA GLY A 22 -11.30 -5.49 -8.40
C GLY A 22 -11.69 -6.61 -9.37
N LEU A 23 -12.22 -7.70 -8.86
CA LEU A 23 -12.72 -8.84 -9.67
C LEU A 23 -13.92 -8.43 -10.56
N LEU A 24 -14.86 -7.67 -10.01
CA LEU A 24 -16.00 -7.14 -10.79
C LEU A 24 -15.53 -6.23 -11.94
N MET A 25 -14.52 -5.38 -11.71
CA MET A 25 -13.93 -4.58 -12.79
C MET A 25 -13.32 -5.44 -13.90
N ARG A 26 -12.76 -6.61 -13.57
CA ARG A 26 -12.26 -7.57 -14.59
C ARG A 26 -13.41 -8.26 -15.30
N LEU A 27 -14.47 -8.59 -14.57
CA LEU A 27 -15.69 -9.21 -15.14
C LEU A 27 -16.35 -8.29 -16.18
N MET A 28 -16.33 -6.97 -15.97
CA MET A 28 -16.89 -5.98 -16.90
C MET A 28 -16.20 -5.94 -18.28
N TYR A 29 -15.01 -6.52 -18.42
CA TYR A 29 -14.35 -6.70 -19.72
C TYR A 29 -14.81 -7.96 -20.45
N LEU A 30 -15.45 -8.91 -19.75
CA LEU A 30 -15.98 -10.16 -20.31
C LEU A 30 -17.47 -10.08 -20.58
N PHE A 31 -18.21 -9.37 -19.75
CA PHE A 31 -19.66 -9.25 -19.80
C PHE A 31 -20.07 -7.79 -19.60
N SER A 32 -21.07 -7.32 -20.35
CA SER A 32 -21.68 -6.00 -20.11
C SER A 32 -22.47 -6.03 -18.80
N LEU A 33 -22.11 -5.17 -17.86
CA LEU A 33 -22.81 -4.96 -16.59
C LEU A 33 -23.34 -3.52 -16.57
N ASP A 34 -24.41 -3.26 -17.32
CA ASP A 34 -24.91 -1.90 -17.61
C ASP A 34 -25.37 -1.11 -16.37
N PHE A 35 -25.63 -1.83 -15.26
CA PHE A 35 -26.01 -1.24 -13.97
C PHE A 35 -24.83 -0.77 -13.13
N ILE A 36 -23.56 -1.02 -13.55
CA ILE A 36 -22.34 -0.64 -12.83
C ILE A 36 -21.52 0.35 -13.67
N ASN A 37 -21.22 1.52 -13.09
CA ASN A 37 -20.28 2.43 -13.70
C ASN A 37 -18.84 2.04 -13.35
N TYR A 38 -18.01 1.72 -14.34
CA TYR A 38 -16.63 1.29 -14.18
C TYR A 38 -15.78 2.30 -13.38
N SER A 39 -15.91 3.61 -13.70
CA SER A 39 -15.13 4.65 -13.02
C SER A 39 -15.52 4.76 -11.54
N PHE A 40 -16.81 4.65 -11.22
CA PHE A 40 -17.31 4.68 -9.85
C PHE A 40 -16.79 3.49 -9.05
N LEU A 41 -16.85 2.30 -9.66
CA LEU A 41 -16.33 1.08 -9.05
C LEU A 41 -14.81 1.14 -8.85
N LEU A 42 -14.05 1.74 -9.77
CA LEU A 42 -12.62 1.96 -9.65
C LEU A 42 -12.29 2.84 -8.44
N HIS A 43 -13.06 3.91 -8.23
CA HIS A 43 -12.88 4.76 -7.05
C HIS A 43 -13.21 4.00 -5.75
N ALA A 44 -14.29 3.22 -5.73
CA ALA A 44 -14.63 2.37 -4.59
C ALA A 44 -13.51 1.37 -4.27
N HIS A 45 -13.05 0.62 -5.29
CA HIS A 45 -11.94 -0.33 -5.16
C HIS A 45 -10.71 0.31 -4.56
N SER A 46 -10.25 1.42 -5.12
CA SER A 46 -9.01 2.08 -4.68
C SER A 46 -9.11 2.63 -3.26
N HIS A 47 -10.23 3.27 -2.89
CA HIS A 47 -10.41 3.81 -1.54
C HIS A 47 -10.54 2.70 -0.49
N VAL A 48 -11.31 1.65 -0.75
CA VAL A 48 -11.46 0.52 0.19
C VAL A 48 -10.14 -0.25 0.32
N ALA A 49 -9.40 -0.47 -0.77
CA ALA A 49 -8.10 -1.11 -0.70
C ALA A 49 -7.07 -0.32 0.11
N MET A 50 -6.97 1.00 -0.13
CA MET A 50 -5.99 1.85 0.54
C MET A 50 -6.39 2.16 1.98
N LEU A 51 -7.63 2.52 2.22
CA LEU A 51 -8.10 3.06 3.50
C LEU A 51 -8.73 1.97 4.37
N GLY A 52 -9.51 1.08 3.78
CA GLY A 52 -10.17 -0.02 4.49
C GLY A 52 -9.23 -1.17 4.83
N TRP A 53 -8.26 -1.49 3.95
CA TRP A 53 -7.26 -2.52 4.23
C TRP A 53 -5.95 -1.92 4.74
N VAL A 54 -5.19 -1.24 3.88
CA VAL A 54 -3.81 -0.87 4.22
C VAL A 54 -3.75 0.09 5.42
N TYR A 55 -4.53 1.16 5.41
CA TYR A 55 -4.52 2.12 6.50
C TYR A 55 -4.99 1.48 7.83
N LEU A 56 -6.13 0.79 7.83
CA LEU A 56 -6.68 0.24 9.07
C LEU A 56 -5.82 -0.88 9.68
N ILE A 57 -5.25 -1.76 8.87
CA ILE A 57 -4.37 -2.81 9.42
C ILE A 57 -3.07 -2.20 9.95
N ILE A 58 -2.52 -1.17 9.31
CA ILE A 58 -1.39 -0.40 9.86
C ILE A 58 -1.81 0.28 11.17
N TYR A 59 -2.99 0.91 11.24
CA TYR A 59 -3.54 1.47 12.47
C TYR A 59 -3.52 0.44 13.61
N VAL A 60 -4.08 -0.74 13.38
CA VAL A 60 -4.16 -1.82 14.38
C VAL A 60 -2.77 -2.23 14.86
N LEU A 61 -1.85 -2.47 13.92
CA LEU A 61 -0.49 -2.92 14.24
C LEU A 61 0.34 -1.82 14.91
N VAL A 62 0.19 -0.57 14.49
CA VAL A 62 0.86 0.58 15.14
C VAL A 62 0.36 0.75 16.57
N VAL A 63 -0.94 0.73 16.81
CA VAL A 63 -1.51 0.79 18.17
C VAL A 63 -1.00 -0.37 19.02
N HIS A 64 -0.86 -1.55 18.43
CA HIS A 64 -0.38 -2.73 19.16
C HIS A 64 1.11 -2.66 19.50
N PHE A 65 1.99 -2.33 18.55
CA PHE A 65 3.44 -2.44 18.69
C PHE A 65 4.15 -1.17 19.20
N PHE A 66 3.54 -0.01 19.04
CA PHE A 66 4.19 1.28 19.36
C PHE A 66 3.50 2.06 20.48
N ILE A 67 2.26 1.70 20.85
CA ILE A 67 1.57 2.36 21.95
C ILE A 67 1.64 1.47 23.20
N PRO A 68 2.13 1.98 24.36
CA PRO A 68 2.17 1.23 25.61
C PRO A 68 0.81 0.69 26.03
N LYS A 69 0.79 -0.47 26.71
CA LYS A 69 -0.45 -1.18 27.09
C LYS A 69 -1.44 -0.29 27.85
N GLU A 70 -0.94 0.55 28.75
CA GLU A 70 -1.74 1.45 29.57
C GLU A 70 -2.45 2.52 28.74
N LYS A 71 -1.77 3.04 27.72
CA LYS A 71 -2.29 4.08 26.84
C LYS A 71 -3.23 3.51 25.78
N ARG A 72 -2.93 2.35 25.18
CA ARG A 72 -3.79 1.72 24.14
C ARG A 72 -5.16 1.26 24.66
N ARG A 73 -5.30 1.07 25.97
CA ARG A 73 -6.59 0.77 26.61
C ARG A 73 -7.54 1.96 26.67
N LYS A 74 -7.07 3.18 26.40
CA LYS A 74 -7.94 4.37 26.37
C LYS A 74 -9.06 4.20 25.34
N PRO A 75 -10.29 4.58 25.68
CA PRO A 75 -11.45 4.45 24.77
C PRO A 75 -11.27 5.17 23.43
N VAL A 76 -10.38 6.18 23.38
CA VAL A 76 -10.14 6.97 22.16
C VAL A 76 -9.67 6.12 20.99
N TYR A 77 -8.80 5.10 21.19
CA TYR A 77 -8.34 4.21 20.12
C TYR A 77 -9.49 3.39 19.55
N ASN A 78 -10.36 2.83 20.41
CA ASN A 78 -11.51 2.06 19.95
C ASN A 78 -12.53 2.96 19.22
N ARG A 79 -12.84 4.15 19.75
CA ARG A 79 -13.75 5.10 19.10
C ARG A 79 -13.20 5.56 17.75
N LEU A 80 -11.92 5.88 17.70
CA LEU A 80 -11.27 6.33 16.46
C LEU A 80 -11.27 5.23 15.40
N PHE A 81 -11.00 3.97 15.75
CA PHE A 81 -11.09 2.85 14.84
C PHE A 81 -12.49 2.76 14.21
N TRP A 82 -13.54 2.75 15.03
CA TRP A 82 -14.91 2.57 14.53
C TRP A 82 -15.43 3.79 13.78
N LEU A 83 -15.02 5.00 14.14
CA LEU A 83 -15.36 6.20 13.35
C LEU A 83 -14.65 6.18 11.99
N THR A 84 -13.41 5.70 11.95
CA THR A 84 -12.67 5.52 10.69
C THR A 84 -13.33 4.45 9.83
N GLU A 85 -13.70 3.32 10.42
CA GLU A 85 -14.44 2.26 9.73
C GLU A 85 -15.80 2.76 9.20
N PHE A 86 -16.52 3.54 9.97
CA PHE A 86 -17.76 4.18 9.52
C PHE A 86 -17.53 5.04 8.27
N SER A 87 -16.43 5.82 8.24
CA SER A 87 -16.10 6.61 7.05
C SER A 87 -15.78 5.73 5.83
N ILE A 88 -15.13 4.58 6.06
CA ILE A 88 -14.81 3.62 4.99
C ILE A 88 -16.06 2.95 4.46
N ILE A 89 -16.96 2.51 5.32
CA ILE A 89 -18.26 1.94 4.91
C ILE A 89 -19.06 2.97 4.10
N GLY A 90 -19.04 4.24 4.54
CA GLY A 90 -19.66 5.32 3.79
C GLY A 90 -19.08 5.49 2.38
N MET A 91 -17.76 5.45 2.23
CA MET A 91 -17.08 5.47 0.94
C MET A 91 -17.39 4.21 0.10
N MET A 92 -17.37 3.03 0.72
CA MET A 92 -17.66 1.74 0.11
C MET A 92 -19.05 1.71 -0.56
N ILE A 93 -20.03 2.38 0.04
CA ILE A 93 -21.40 2.48 -0.47
C ILE A 93 -21.53 3.66 -1.47
N ALA A 94 -21.02 4.83 -1.11
CA ALA A 94 -21.24 6.04 -1.87
C ALA A 94 -20.52 6.04 -3.24
N PHE A 95 -19.26 5.57 -3.30
CA PHE A 95 -18.51 5.59 -4.56
C PHE A 95 -19.13 4.75 -5.68
N PRO A 96 -19.58 3.49 -5.48
CA PRO A 96 -20.19 2.73 -6.54
C PRO A 96 -21.48 3.35 -7.09
N ILE A 97 -22.21 4.11 -6.26
CA ILE A 97 -23.51 4.70 -6.61
C ILE A 97 -23.34 6.05 -7.33
N GLN A 98 -22.45 6.92 -6.84
CA GLN A 98 -22.43 8.32 -7.30
C GLN A 98 -21.02 8.82 -7.72
N GLY A 99 -19.98 7.98 -7.63
CA GLY A 99 -18.60 8.41 -7.89
C GLY A 99 -18.15 9.51 -6.92
N TYR A 100 -17.37 10.47 -7.40
CA TYR A 100 -17.01 11.66 -6.63
C TYR A 100 -18.16 12.68 -6.58
N ALA A 101 -19.03 12.55 -5.58
CA ALA A 101 -20.13 13.43 -5.30
C ALA A 101 -20.25 13.69 -3.79
N LEU A 102 -21.31 14.35 -3.34
CA LEU A 102 -21.43 14.87 -1.96
C LEU A 102 -21.05 13.85 -0.89
N PHE A 103 -21.71 12.69 -0.87
CA PHE A 103 -21.48 11.71 0.23
C PHE A 103 -20.09 11.08 0.19
N SER A 104 -19.58 10.72 -1.00
CA SER A 104 -18.22 10.18 -1.11
C SER A 104 -17.15 11.18 -0.68
N ILE A 105 -17.34 12.48 -0.98
CA ILE A 105 -16.44 13.55 -0.55
C ILE A 105 -16.55 13.76 0.97
N VAL A 106 -17.75 13.76 1.54
CA VAL A 106 -17.94 13.90 2.99
C VAL A 106 -17.26 12.78 3.75
N PHE A 107 -17.45 11.51 3.35
CA PHE A 107 -16.82 10.39 4.03
C PHE A 107 -15.30 10.36 3.83
N SER A 108 -14.80 10.72 2.65
CA SER A 108 -13.35 10.85 2.41
C SER A 108 -12.74 11.97 3.27
N THR A 109 -13.40 13.10 3.39
CA THR A 109 -12.97 14.22 4.24
C THR A 109 -12.98 13.80 5.71
N LEU A 110 -14.03 13.12 6.16
CA LEU A 110 -14.11 12.59 7.53
C LEU A 110 -12.92 11.67 7.83
N HIS A 111 -12.58 10.76 6.90
CA HIS A 111 -11.43 9.88 7.03
C HIS A 111 -10.12 10.69 7.21
N ILE A 112 -9.90 11.74 6.42
CA ILE A 112 -8.71 12.61 6.55
C ILE A 112 -8.65 13.25 7.94
N LEU A 113 -9.75 13.81 8.43
CA LEU A 113 -9.79 14.43 9.75
C LEU A 113 -9.50 13.43 10.88
N LEU A 114 -10.07 12.20 10.78
CA LEU A 114 -9.79 11.12 11.72
C LEU A 114 -8.32 10.65 11.64
N SER A 115 -7.73 10.67 10.45
CA SER A 115 -6.30 10.35 10.28
C SER A 115 -5.40 11.36 11.00
N TYR A 116 -5.75 12.64 11.05
CA TYR A 116 -5.01 13.64 11.82
C TYR A 116 -5.10 13.39 13.33
N VAL A 117 -6.26 12.94 13.81
CA VAL A 117 -6.41 12.53 15.22
C VAL A 117 -5.49 11.33 15.51
N PHE A 118 -5.42 10.35 14.59
CA PHE A 118 -4.50 9.23 14.70
C PHE A 118 -3.04 9.68 14.74
N CYS A 119 -2.62 10.57 13.82
CA CYS A 119 -1.27 11.15 13.81
C CYS A 119 -0.92 11.77 15.16
N ARG A 120 -1.81 12.60 15.70
CA ARG A 120 -1.61 13.25 17.00
C ARG A 120 -1.46 12.24 18.14
N LEU A 121 -2.29 11.18 18.14
CA LEU A 121 -2.23 10.13 19.18
C LEU A 121 -0.94 9.34 19.08
N VAL A 122 -0.51 8.93 17.88
CA VAL A 122 0.77 8.23 17.66
C VAL A 122 1.92 9.10 18.14
N TRP A 123 1.92 10.39 17.80
CA TRP A 123 2.99 11.31 18.20
C TRP A 123 3.08 11.49 19.71
N LYS A 124 1.92 11.61 20.39
CA LYS A 124 1.81 11.85 21.83
C LYS A 124 2.03 10.60 22.67
N ASP A 125 1.48 9.48 22.22
CA ASP A 125 1.34 8.29 23.07
C ASP A 125 2.36 7.19 22.74
N SER A 126 3.11 7.26 21.62
CA SER A 126 4.16 6.29 21.31
C SER A 126 5.30 6.34 22.33
N ASP A 127 6.08 5.26 22.38
CA ASP A 127 7.27 5.18 23.25
C ASP A 127 8.18 6.40 23.08
N THR A 128 8.91 6.73 24.14
CA THR A 128 9.87 7.85 24.13
C THR A 128 11.25 7.43 23.63
N GLU A 129 11.54 6.14 23.61
CA GLU A 129 12.81 5.60 23.15
C GLU A 129 13.00 5.83 21.64
N LYS A 130 14.10 6.50 21.28
CA LYS A 130 14.40 6.87 19.88
C LYS A 130 14.93 5.67 19.08
N THR A 131 14.14 4.61 18.92
CA THR A 131 14.52 3.46 18.12
C THR A 131 14.44 3.75 16.62
N PRO A 132 15.18 3.03 15.76
CA PRO A 132 15.03 3.07 14.30
C PRO A 132 13.57 2.91 13.84
N ALA A 133 12.86 1.94 14.40
CA ALA A 133 11.46 1.69 14.09
C ALA A 133 10.55 2.89 14.41
N LEU A 134 10.74 3.54 15.57
CA LEU A 134 9.95 4.71 15.95
C LEU A 134 10.24 5.92 15.06
N ARG A 135 11.51 6.11 14.63
CA ARG A 135 11.86 7.20 13.70
C ARG A 135 11.14 7.00 12.37
N PHE A 136 11.11 5.77 11.83
CA PHE A 136 10.35 5.45 10.62
C PHE A 136 8.85 5.72 10.80
N LEU A 137 8.26 5.30 11.92
CA LEU A 137 6.84 5.54 12.19
C LEU A 137 6.50 7.03 12.23
N ARG A 138 7.32 7.84 12.92
CA ARG A 138 7.09 9.30 12.99
C ARG A 138 7.20 9.96 11.61
N THR A 139 8.16 9.54 10.79
CA THR A 139 8.27 10.01 9.41
C THR A 139 7.09 9.57 8.56
N ALA A 140 6.63 8.33 8.72
CA ALA A 140 5.43 7.84 8.05
C ALA A 140 4.21 8.72 8.35
N VAL A 141 3.98 9.03 9.63
CA VAL A 141 2.90 9.92 10.08
C VAL A 141 3.02 11.33 9.47
N LEU A 142 4.24 11.88 9.36
CA LEU A 142 4.47 13.16 8.70
C LEU A 142 4.14 13.09 7.20
N PHE A 143 4.54 12.03 6.50
CA PHE A 143 4.18 11.82 5.10
C PHE A 143 2.67 11.63 4.90
N MET A 144 1.96 11.01 5.86
CA MET A 144 0.50 10.91 5.82
C MET A 144 -0.13 12.30 5.82
N VAL A 145 0.28 13.18 6.76
CA VAL A 145 -0.20 14.57 6.79
C VAL A 145 0.18 15.31 5.53
N LEU A 146 1.46 15.19 5.09
CA LEU A 146 1.95 15.84 3.87
C LEU A 146 1.10 15.45 2.65
N SER A 147 0.80 14.17 2.47
CA SER A 147 0.05 13.68 1.31
C SER A 147 -1.32 14.33 1.16
N THR A 148 -1.99 14.62 2.28
CA THR A 148 -3.34 15.21 2.27
C THR A 148 -3.40 16.65 1.71
N PHE A 149 -2.26 17.37 1.66
CA PHE A 149 -2.21 18.67 0.99
C PHE A 149 -2.63 18.58 -0.47
N GLY A 150 -2.25 17.48 -1.17
CA GLY A 150 -2.72 17.22 -2.53
C GLY A 150 -4.25 17.16 -2.60
N VAL A 151 -4.90 16.48 -1.64
CA VAL A 151 -6.37 16.37 -1.61
C VAL A 151 -7.03 17.72 -1.34
N TRP A 152 -6.50 18.50 -0.39
CA TRP A 152 -7.03 19.84 -0.09
C TRP A 152 -6.92 20.80 -1.27
N CYS A 153 -5.95 20.62 -2.15
CA CYS A 153 -5.82 21.41 -3.38
C CYS A 153 -6.87 21.07 -4.45
N LEU A 154 -7.51 19.87 -4.40
CA LEU A 154 -8.42 19.43 -5.48
C LEU A 154 -9.67 20.29 -5.60
N GLY A 155 -10.29 20.68 -4.49
CA GLY A 155 -11.48 21.52 -4.50
C GLY A 155 -11.22 22.89 -5.15
N PRO A 156 -10.27 23.69 -4.66
CA PRO A 156 -9.87 24.95 -5.29
C PRO A 156 -9.42 24.76 -6.75
N ALA A 157 -8.63 23.72 -7.05
CA ALA A 157 -8.17 23.48 -8.41
C ALA A 157 -9.31 23.24 -9.41
N VAL A 158 -10.30 22.43 -9.02
CA VAL A 158 -11.47 22.16 -9.88
C VAL A 158 -12.27 23.42 -10.15
N SER A 159 -12.49 24.25 -9.13
CA SER A 159 -13.32 25.47 -9.26
C SER A 159 -12.66 26.58 -10.07
N THR A 160 -11.32 26.67 -10.05
CA THR A 160 -10.57 27.78 -10.70
C THR A 160 -9.91 27.37 -12.01
N LEU A 161 -9.36 26.16 -12.11
CA LEU A 161 -8.52 25.70 -13.21
C LEU A 161 -9.14 24.54 -14.01
N GLY A 162 -10.14 23.86 -13.45
CA GLY A 162 -10.77 22.69 -14.03
C GLY A 162 -9.97 21.39 -13.84
N LYS A 163 -10.66 20.24 -14.05
CA LYS A 163 -10.11 18.90 -13.85
C LYS A 163 -8.98 18.53 -14.83
N GLN A 164 -8.90 19.19 -15.97
CA GLN A 164 -7.89 18.92 -17.00
C GLN A 164 -6.58 19.70 -16.75
N SER A 165 -6.53 20.60 -15.79
CA SER A 165 -5.34 21.38 -15.49
C SER A 165 -4.20 20.50 -14.95
N ALA A 166 -2.97 20.81 -15.35
CA ALA A 166 -1.77 20.14 -14.84
C ALA A 166 -1.72 20.18 -13.30
N PHE A 167 -2.09 21.31 -12.72
CA PHE A 167 -2.12 21.46 -11.25
C PHE A 167 -3.06 20.46 -10.57
N TYR A 168 -4.29 20.28 -11.10
CA TYR A 168 -5.24 19.31 -10.57
C TYR A 168 -4.69 17.88 -10.64
N GLN A 169 -4.12 17.50 -11.78
CA GLN A 169 -3.55 16.18 -11.99
C GLN A 169 -2.32 15.95 -11.10
N ILE A 170 -1.45 16.93 -10.97
CA ILE A 170 -0.26 16.87 -10.08
C ILE A 170 -0.69 16.75 -8.61
N ALA A 171 -1.77 17.43 -8.20
CA ALA A 171 -2.29 17.32 -6.83
C ALA A 171 -2.77 15.90 -6.50
N ILE A 172 -3.40 15.20 -7.46
CA ILE A 172 -3.74 13.76 -7.32
C ILE A 172 -2.46 12.92 -7.17
N GLN A 173 -1.47 13.15 -8.03
CA GLN A 173 -0.20 12.40 -7.98
C GLN A 173 0.58 12.68 -6.70
N PHE A 174 0.53 13.89 -6.18
CA PHE A 174 1.12 14.26 -4.89
C PHE A 174 0.54 13.41 -3.76
N PHE A 175 -0.80 13.32 -3.69
CA PHE A 175 -1.46 12.48 -2.72
C PHE A 175 -1.05 11.01 -2.87
N ILE A 176 -1.18 10.45 -4.07
CA ILE A 176 -0.88 9.03 -4.34
C ILE A 176 0.58 8.72 -4.01
N HIS A 177 1.52 9.55 -4.47
CA HIS A 177 2.95 9.32 -4.26
C HIS A 177 3.33 9.29 -2.77
N PHE A 178 2.92 10.31 -1.99
CA PHE A 178 3.27 10.38 -0.58
C PHE A 178 2.45 9.43 0.29
N GLN A 179 1.27 8.96 -0.15
CA GLN A 179 0.56 7.87 0.51
C GLN A 179 1.32 6.55 0.35
N PHE A 180 1.67 6.15 -0.87
CA PHE A 180 2.28 4.85 -1.11
C PHE A 180 3.75 4.81 -0.71
N ASN A 181 4.56 5.77 -1.20
CA ASN A 181 6.01 5.77 -0.99
C ASN A 181 6.43 6.45 0.32
N GLY A 182 5.60 7.32 0.87
CA GLY A 182 5.80 7.97 2.17
C GLY A 182 5.09 7.21 3.29
N TRP A 183 3.78 7.40 3.44
CA TRP A 183 3.03 6.87 4.57
C TRP A 183 3.10 5.33 4.67
N PHE A 184 2.56 4.63 3.69
CA PHE A 184 2.42 3.17 3.79
C PHE A 184 3.76 2.45 3.82
N LEU A 185 4.70 2.79 2.93
CA LEU A 185 5.99 2.15 2.88
C LEU A 185 6.80 2.38 4.17
N PHE A 186 6.86 3.61 4.68
CA PHE A 186 7.58 3.90 5.91
C PHE A 186 6.92 3.25 7.13
N ALA A 187 5.58 3.18 7.17
CA ALA A 187 4.86 2.52 8.26
C ALA A 187 5.12 1.01 8.29
N VAL A 188 5.09 0.32 7.14
CA VAL A 188 5.39 -1.13 7.10
C VAL A 188 6.86 -1.40 7.38
N LEU A 189 7.78 -0.54 6.96
CA LEU A 189 9.19 -0.64 7.33
C LEU A 189 9.39 -0.40 8.84
N ALA A 190 8.66 0.54 9.46
CA ALA A 190 8.68 0.74 10.91
C ALA A 190 8.21 -0.53 11.64
N LEU A 191 7.10 -1.11 11.21
CA LEU A 191 6.55 -2.35 11.76
C LEU A 191 7.51 -3.54 11.56
N PHE A 192 8.14 -3.64 10.39
CA PHE A 192 9.12 -4.69 10.10
C PHE A 192 10.39 -4.54 10.94
N LEU A 193 10.96 -3.32 11.05
CA LEU A 193 12.14 -3.07 11.87
C LEU A 193 11.88 -3.34 13.37
N LYS A 194 10.65 -3.16 13.84
CA LYS A 194 10.24 -3.49 15.23
C LYS A 194 10.31 -5.01 15.51
N GLN A 195 10.40 -5.87 14.47
CA GLN A 195 10.51 -7.32 14.65
C GLN A 195 11.93 -7.79 14.96
N PHE A 196 12.94 -6.95 14.75
CA PHE A 196 14.32 -7.31 15.05
C PHE A 196 14.63 -7.07 16.53
N GLN A 197 15.16 -8.11 17.20
CA GLN A 197 15.50 -8.05 18.63
C GLN A 197 16.87 -7.43 18.90
N GLN A 198 17.78 -7.59 17.94
CA GLN A 198 19.15 -7.07 18.07
C GLN A 198 19.21 -5.59 17.71
N LYS A 199 20.17 -4.89 18.32
CA LYS A 199 20.39 -3.47 18.06
C LYS A 199 20.87 -3.27 16.62
N ILE A 200 20.13 -2.47 15.87
CA ILE A 200 20.50 -2.07 14.51
C ILE A 200 21.66 -1.06 14.59
N ASP A 201 22.66 -1.23 13.72
CA ASP A 201 23.78 -0.28 13.61
C ASP A 201 23.27 1.12 13.23
N GLU A 202 23.54 2.09 14.08
CA GLU A 202 23.01 3.45 13.95
C GLU A 202 23.56 4.19 12.71
N ILE A 203 24.80 3.89 12.30
CA ILE A 203 25.42 4.54 11.13
C ILE A 203 24.75 4.03 9.85
N GLN A 204 24.59 2.71 9.71
CA GLN A 204 23.93 2.11 8.58
C GLN A 204 22.45 2.53 8.52
N PHE A 205 21.80 2.58 9.69
CA PHE A 205 20.43 3.06 9.79
C PHE A 205 20.31 4.52 9.31
N LYS A 206 21.14 5.44 9.78
CA LYS A 206 21.09 6.84 9.37
C LYS A 206 21.30 7.00 7.86
N ARG A 207 22.23 6.25 7.27
CA ARG A 207 22.46 6.27 5.81
C ARG A 207 21.21 5.80 5.06
N PHE A 208 20.70 4.64 5.41
CA PHE A 208 19.47 4.12 4.79
C PHE A 208 18.30 5.10 4.92
N TYR A 209 18.07 5.58 6.13
CA TYR A 209 16.94 6.46 6.46
C TYR A 209 17.00 7.78 5.69
N SER A 210 18.14 8.46 5.67
CA SER A 210 18.31 9.73 4.97
C SER A 210 18.19 9.56 3.45
N LEU A 211 18.83 8.53 2.88
CA LEU A 211 18.76 8.24 1.46
C LEU A 211 17.31 7.94 1.04
N LEU A 212 16.56 7.17 1.84
CA LEU A 212 15.17 6.83 1.52
C LEU A 212 14.25 8.05 1.58
N ILE A 213 14.40 8.95 2.57
CA ILE A 213 13.62 10.18 2.63
C ILE A 213 13.90 11.07 1.42
N ILE A 214 15.17 11.34 1.14
CA ILE A 214 15.56 12.21 0.02
C ILE A 214 15.08 11.62 -1.30
N SER A 215 15.26 10.31 -1.51
CA SER A 215 14.78 9.65 -2.71
C SER A 215 13.26 9.73 -2.85
N THR A 216 12.51 9.56 -1.75
CA THR A 216 11.04 9.67 -1.76
C THR A 216 10.59 11.08 -2.16
N LEU A 217 11.28 12.13 -1.71
CA LEU A 217 10.97 13.50 -2.10
C LEU A 217 11.28 13.74 -3.59
N LEU A 218 12.45 13.31 -4.07
CA LEU A 218 12.89 13.56 -5.44
C LEU A 218 12.11 12.75 -6.48
N THR A 219 11.76 11.50 -6.17
CA THR A 219 11.00 10.63 -7.09
C THR A 219 9.54 11.05 -7.26
N PHE A 220 9.03 12.00 -6.49
CA PHE A 220 7.75 12.66 -6.78
C PHE A 220 7.76 13.38 -8.13
N LEU A 221 8.91 13.83 -8.59
CA LEU A 221 9.00 14.53 -9.88
C LEU A 221 8.74 13.62 -11.08
N PHE A 222 8.79 12.31 -10.92
CA PHE A 222 8.40 11.36 -11.97
C PHE A 222 6.95 11.59 -12.47
N PRO A 223 5.91 11.51 -11.63
CA PRO A 223 4.55 11.79 -12.10
C PRO A 223 4.30 13.28 -12.44
N VAL A 224 5.08 14.21 -11.91
CA VAL A 224 4.98 15.64 -12.31
C VAL A 224 5.36 15.81 -13.77
N ARG A 225 6.36 15.08 -14.24
CA ARG A 225 6.84 15.12 -15.64
C ARG A 225 5.76 14.73 -16.65
N TRP A 226 4.77 13.96 -16.27
CA TRP A 226 3.64 13.58 -17.15
C TRP A 226 2.77 14.78 -17.55
N PHE A 227 2.82 15.88 -16.80
CA PHE A 227 1.97 17.06 -16.97
C PHE A 227 2.75 18.35 -17.24
N ILE A 228 4.06 18.33 -17.03
CA ILE A 228 4.96 19.47 -17.24
C ILE A 228 6.18 18.99 -18.02
N GLU A 229 6.31 19.46 -19.27
CA GLU A 229 7.47 19.15 -20.12
C GLU A 229 8.69 19.96 -19.68
N ASN A 230 9.54 19.33 -18.85
CA ASN A 230 10.78 19.93 -18.41
C ASN A 230 11.83 18.83 -18.11
N ASN A 231 12.91 18.83 -18.88
CA ASN A 231 13.99 17.84 -18.75
C ASN A 231 14.69 17.88 -17.39
N VAL A 232 14.72 19.04 -16.70
CA VAL A 232 15.30 19.14 -15.36
C VAL A 232 14.57 18.20 -14.38
N LEU A 233 13.26 18.02 -14.53
CA LEU A 233 12.48 17.09 -13.70
C LEU A 233 12.96 15.63 -13.88
N ASN A 234 13.33 15.24 -15.10
CA ASN A 234 13.89 13.91 -15.36
C ASN A 234 15.22 13.70 -14.64
N TYR A 235 16.13 14.68 -14.68
CA TYR A 235 17.42 14.57 -13.99
C TYR A 235 17.27 14.50 -12.47
N ILE A 236 16.37 15.30 -11.91
CA ILE A 236 16.11 15.26 -10.46
C ILE A 236 15.46 13.93 -10.06
N ASN A 237 14.49 13.44 -10.84
CA ASN A 237 13.91 12.11 -10.63
C ASN A 237 14.98 11.01 -10.73
N ALA A 238 15.84 11.05 -11.75
CA ALA A 238 16.93 10.08 -11.92
C ALA A 238 17.86 10.05 -10.70
N LEU A 239 18.25 11.22 -10.19
CA LEU A 239 19.00 11.32 -8.93
C LEU A 239 18.23 10.65 -7.78
N GLY A 240 16.93 10.92 -7.66
CA GLY A 240 16.07 10.31 -6.65
C GLY A 240 16.07 8.78 -6.74
N VAL A 241 15.95 8.22 -7.94
CA VAL A 241 15.97 6.77 -8.18
C VAL A 241 17.34 6.15 -7.86
N VAL A 242 18.43 6.80 -8.23
CA VAL A 242 19.79 6.34 -7.87
C VAL A 242 19.97 6.34 -6.34
N LEU A 243 19.53 7.39 -5.64
CA LEU A 243 19.55 7.42 -4.18
C LEU A 243 18.69 6.32 -3.57
N GLN A 244 17.55 5.97 -4.19
CA GLN A 244 16.71 4.86 -3.75
C GLN A 244 17.41 3.50 -3.89
N LEU A 245 18.16 3.29 -4.97
CA LEU A 245 18.99 2.10 -5.14
C LEU A 245 20.04 2.01 -4.02
N PHE A 246 20.74 3.11 -3.72
CA PHE A 246 21.68 3.15 -2.60
C PHE A 246 21.01 2.93 -1.25
N ALA A 247 19.80 3.47 -1.04
CA ALA A 247 19.00 3.20 0.15
C ALA A 247 18.69 1.70 0.27
N PHE A 248 18.29 1.03 -0.82
CA PHE A 248 18.01 -0.40 -0.84
C PHE A 248 19.27 -1.24 -0.50
N VAL A 249 20.43 -0.87 -1.05
CA VAL A 249 21.71 -1.51 -0.71
C VAL A 249 22.07 -1.31 0.77
N CYS A 250 21.88 -0.10 1.31
CA CYS A 250 22.10 0.18 2.73
C CYS A 250 21.13 -0.62 3.61
N PHE A 251 19.86 -0.74 3.22
CA PHE A 251 18.87 -1.57 3.90
C PHE A 251 19.31 -3.04 3.98
N TYR A 252 19.75 -3.61 2.85
CA TYR A 252 20.26 -4.97 2.83
C TYR A 252 21.50 -5.14 3.74
N LYS A 253 22.48 -4.23 3.64
CA LYS A 253 23.70 -4.27 4.48
C LYS A 253 23.36 -4.16 5.97
N MET A 254 22.41 -3.30 6.34
CA MET A 254 21.93 -3.12 7.70
C MET A 254 21.29 -4.39 8.29
N LEU A 255 20.53 -5.13 7.46
CA LEU A 255 19.83 -6.33 7.91
C LEU A 255 20.70 -7.61 7.83
N ARG A 256 21.68 -7.65 6.94
CA ARG A 256 22.51 -8.84 6.68
C ARG A 256 23.04 -9.54 7.95
N PRO A 257 23.57 -8.84 8.98
CA PRO A 257 24.08 -9.50 10.18
C PRO A 257 23.01 -10.28 10.97
N GLN A 258 21.76 -9.87 10.85
CA GLN A 258 20.64 -10.43 11.64
C GLN A 258 19.75 -11.35 10.80
N ILE A 259 19.92 -11.43 9.47
CA ILE A 259 18.98 -12.10 8.58
C ILE A 259 18.94 -13.61 8.81
N THR A 260 20.06 -14.22 9.19
CA THR A 260 20.14 -15.67 9.44
C THR A 260 19.36 -16.04 10.71
N SER A 261 19.58 -15.34 11.82
CA SER A 261 18.85 -15.57 13.07
C SER A 261 17.36 -15.23 12.93
N PHE A 262 17.04 -14.13 12.22
CA PHE A 262 15.67 -13.76 11.93
C PHE A 262 14.95 -14.85 11.10
N LYS A 263 15.57 -15.34 10.02
CA LYS A 263 15.01 -16.42 9.22
C LYS A 263 14.85 -17.72 10.02
N ALA A 264 15.80 -18.06 10.89
CA ALA A 264 15.73 -19.27 11.71
C ALA A 264 14.52 -19.28 12.65
N SER A 265 14.05 -18.12 13.11
CA SER A 265 12.88 -17.99 13.99
C SER A 265 11.52 -18.07 13.26
N LEU A 266 11.50 -18.14 11.93
CA LEU A 266 10.27 -18.11 11.14
C LEU A 266 9.93 -19.49 10.58
N ASP A 267 8.62 -19.80 10.48
CA ASP A 267 8.11 -20.94 9.72
C ASP A 267 8.26 -20.74 8.20
N ALA A 268 8.07 -21.81 7.42
CA ALA A 268 8.26 -21.80 5.97
C ALA A 268 7.31 -20.82 5.26
N THR A 269 6.06 -20.70 5.69
CA THR A 269 5.05 -19.82 5.09
C THR A 269 5.42 -18.36 5.33
N THR A 270 5.80 -18.01 6.55
CA THR A 270 6.24 -16.66 6.92
C THR A 270 7.52 -16.26 6.17
N LYS A 271 8.49 -17.18 6.02
CA LYS A 271 9.68 -16.96 5.18
C LYS A 271 9.34 -16.65 3.74
N MET A 272 8.41 -17.41 3.15
CA MET A 272 7.95 -17.21 1.78
C MET A 272 7.31 -15.83 1.60
N VAL A 273 6.44 -15.42 2.52
CA VAL A 273 5.74 -14.12 2.46
C VAL A 273 6.72 -12.95 2.60
N TYR A 274 7.64 -12.98 3.58
CA TYR A 274 8.67 -11.94 3.69
C TYR A 274 9.64 -11.93 2.51
N GLY A 275 9.98 -13.12 1.98
CA GLY A 275 10.80 -13.25 0.78
C GLY A 275 10.15 -12.56 -0.42
N LEU A 276 8.84 -12.77 -0.61
CA LEU A 276 8.07 -12.10 -1.67
C LEU A 276 8.04 -10.58 -1.47
N ALA A 277 7.81 -10.10 -0.24
CA ALA A 277 7.78 -8.66 0.05
C ALA A 277 9.13 -7.99 -0.24
N LEU A 278 10.23 -8.60 0.17
CA LEU A 278 11.59 -8.10 -0.09
C LEU A 278 11.95 -8.18 -1.58
N PHE A 279 11.56 -9.25 -2.28
CA PHE A 279 11.72 -9.37 -3.73
C PHE A 279 10.93 -8.28 -4.46
N SER A 280 9.67 -8.08 -4.10
CA SER A 280 8.82 -7.03 -4.67
C SER A 280 9.39 -5.63 -4.44
N LEU A 281 10.00 -5.38 -3.26
CA LEU A 281 10.68 -4.12 -2.97
C LEU A 281 11.90 -3.92 -3.90
N GLY A 282 12.71 -4.96 -4.11
CA GLY A 282 13.82 -4.92 -5.06
C GLY A 282 13.36 -4.73 -6.51
N LEU A 283 12.30 -5.43 -6.91
CA LEU A 283 11.70 -5.30 -8.24
C LEU A 283 11.15 -3.89 -8.48
N LYS A 284 10.49 -3.29 -7.49
CA LYS A 284 10.03 -1.89 -7.56
C LYS A 284 11.19 -0.94 -7.85
N VAL A 285 12.33 -1.08 -7.14
CA VAL A 285 13.52 -0.25 -7.39
C VAL A 285 14.08 -0.51 -8.79
N GLY A 286 14.11 -1.76 -9.25
CA GLY A 286 14.53 -2.12 -10.61
C GLY A 286 13.65 -1.49 -11.69
N ILE A 287 12.33 -1.54 -11.55
CA ILE A 287 11.39 -0.90 -12.49
C ILE A 287 11.58 0.62 -12.53
N GLN A 288 11.81 1.24 -11.37
CA GLN A 288 12.06 2.69 -11.32
C GLN A 288 13.40 3.06 -11.98
N LEU A 289 14.42 2.19 -11.95
CA LEU A 289 15.66 2.41 -12.72
C LEU A 289 15.41 2.40 -14.22
N LEU A 290 14.57 1.48 -14.72
CA LEU A 290 14.16 1.48 -16.13
C LEU A 290 13.39 2.76 -16.50
N ALA A 291 12.57 3.26 -15.59
CA ALA A 291 11.80 4.50 -15.79
C ALA A 291 12.67 5.78 -15.78
N ILE A 292 14.00 5.71 -15.66
CA ILE A 292 14.91 6.83 -15.91
C ILE A 292 15.07 7.09 -17.43
N ILE A 293 14.86 6.05 -18.25
CA ILE A 293 14.95 6.17 -19.72
C ILE A 293 13.79 7.06 -20.20
N PRO A 294 14.08 8.17 -20.94
CA PRO A 294 13.05 9.16 -21.31
C PRO A 294 11.83 8.55 -22.01
N ASP A 295 12.03 7.67 -22.98
CA ASP A 295 10.95 7.01 -23.73
C ASP A 295 10.04 6.19 -22.81
N ILE A 296 10.61 5.47 -21.83
CA ILE A 296 9.85 4.71 -20.84
C ILE A 296 9.09 5.65 -19.90
N THR A 297 9.71 6.77 -19.49
CA THR A 297 9.05 7.78 -18.66
C THR A 297 7.80 8.32 -19.33
N GLU A 298 7.88 8.63 -20.63
CA GLU A 298 6.79 9.22 -21.38
C GLU A 298 5.64 8.24 -21.60
N VAL A 299 5.96 7.00 -21.93
CA VAL A 299 4.95 5.96 -22.24
C VAL A 299 4.40 5.27 -20.99
N SER A 300 5.12 5.29 -19.87
CA SER A 300 4.77 4.52 -18.67
C SER A 300 3.37 4.80 -18.11
N HIS A 301 2.88 6.06 -18.20
CA HIS A 301 1.55 6.41 -17.71
C HIS A 301 0.44 6.19 -18.76
N GLN A 302 0.78 6.08 -20.04
CA GLN A 302 -0.18 5.86 -21.13
C GLN A 302 -0.59 4.39 -21.20
N ILE A 303 0.33 3.46 -20.88
CA ILE A 303 0.04 2.03 -20.83
C ILE A 303 -0.49 1.67 -19.44
N ARG A 304 -1.83 1.59 -19.35
CA ARG A 304 -2.55 1.33 -18.10
C ARG A 304 -2.06 0.07 -17.35
N ASN A 305 -1.61 -0.93 -18.06
CA ASN A 305 -1.07 -2.17 -17.51
C ASN A 305 0.15 -1.93 -16.60
N PHE A 306 1.07 -1.06 -17.00
CA PHE A 306 2.23 -0.69 -16.18
C PHE A 306 1.82 0.06 -14.92
N VAL A 307 0.86 0.98 -15.03
CA VAL A 307 0.35 1.74 -13.88
C VAL A 307 -0.30 0.81 -12.86
N ILE A 308 -1.20 -0.08 -13.32
CA ILE A 308 -1.88 -1.05 -12.44
C ILE A 308 -0.87 -2.00 -11.82
N GLY A 309 0.04 -2.59 -12.61
CA GLY A 309 1.09 -3.49 -12.11
C GLY A 309 1.97 -2.81 -11.06
N PHE A 310 2.42 -1.59 -11.30
CA PHE A 310 3.26 -0.88 -10.32
C PHE A 310 2.53 -0.55 -9.00
N ILE A 311 1.23 -0.23 -9.07
CA ILE A 311 0.39 -0.03 -7.88
C ILE A 311 0.21 -1.35 -7.13
N HIS A 312 -0.11 -2.45 -7.82
CA HIS A 312 -0.28 -3.75 -7.19
C HIS A 312 1.04 -4.31 -6.65
N LEU A 313 2.16 -4.15 -7.36
CA LEU A 313 3.49 -4.48 -6.86
C LEU A 313 3.77 -3.79 -5.52
N THR A 314 3.40 -2.51 -5.41
CA THR A 314 3.59 -1.75 -4.19
C THR A 314 2.60 -2.16 -3.08
N THR A 315 1.31 -2.30 -3.40
CA THR A 315 0.27 -2.55 -2.40
C THR A 315 0.15 -4.01 -1.99
N LEU A 316 0.12 -4.93 -2.96
CA LEU A 316 -0.03 -6.37 -2.69
C LEU A 316 1.33 -7.02 -2.42
N GLY A 317 2.33 -6.72 -3.26
CA GLY A 317 3.65 -7.33 -3.14
C GLY A 317 4.41 -6.83 -1.91
N ILE A 318 4.59 -5.53 -1.77
CA ILE A 318 5.39 -4.95 -0.69
C ILE A 318 4.56 -4.79 0.58
N ILE A 319 3.56 -3.92 0.54
CA ILE A 319 2.84 -3.50 1.76
C ILE A 319 2.09 -4.67 2.37
N THR A 320 1.20 -5.32 1.61
CA THR A 320 0.44 -6.48 2.10
C THR A 320 1.37 -7.66 2.42
N GLY A 321 2.44 -7.87 1.66
CA GLY A 321 3.45 -8.88 1.94
C GLY A 321 4.11 -8.69 3.31
N PHE A 322 4.59 -7.49 3.65
CA PHE A 322 5.13 -7.22 4.99
C PHE A 322 4.06 -7.36 6.08
N LEU A 323 2.84 -6.85 5.85
CA LEU A 323 1.74 -6.96 6.81
C LEU A 323 1.37 -8.42 7.10
N PHE A 324 1.21 -9.25 6.07
CA PHE A 324 0.97 -10.70 6.23
C PHE A 324 2.14 -11.39 6.94
N GLY A 325 3.38 -11.05 6.59
CA GLY A 325 4.55 -11.57 7.27
C GLY A 325 4.53 -11.28 8.78
N ILE A 326 4.17 -10.07 9.17
CA ILE A 326 4.05 -9.68 10.58
C ILE A 326 2.90 -10.41 11.27
N LEU A 327 1.73 -10.50 10.63
CA LEU A 327 0.56 -11.19 11.19
C LEU A 327 0.82 -12.70 11.42
N LEU A 328 1.53 -13.34 10.50
CA LEU A 328 1.97 -14.73 10.61
C LEU A 328 3.04 -14.90 11.68
N GLN A 329 4.11 -14.10 11.65
CA GLN A 329 5.21 -14.16 12.62
C GLN A 329 4.73 -14.00 14.06
N LYS A 330 3.71 -13.17 14.29
CA LYS A 330 3.13 -12.91 15.61
C LYS A 330 2.01 -13.90 15.97
N ASN A 331 1.77 -14.91 15.15
CA ASN A 331 0.67 -15.87 15.35
C ASN A 331 -0.71 -15.23 15.50
N ILE A 332 -0.90 -14.04 14.98
CA ILE A 332 -2.21 -13.36 14.88
C ILE A 332 -3.09 -14.17 13.93
N LEU A 333 -2.53 -14.54 12.77
CA LEU A 333 -3.05 -15.60 11.92
C LEU A 333 -2.42 -16.91 12.41
N SER A 334 -3.25 -17.91 12.74
CA SER A 334 -2.77 -19.19 13.34
C SER A 334 -1.98 -20.02 12.32
N GLY A 335 -0.65 -19.94 12.38
CA GLY A 335 0.28 -20.58 11.43
C GLY A 335 0.19 -22.10 11.33
N ASP A 336 -0.47 -22.78 12.28
CA ASP A 336 -0.64 -24.25 12.27
C ASP A 336 -1.80 -24.72 11.38
N SER A 337 -2.69 -23.81 10.94
CA SER A 337 -3.83 -24.14 10.09
C SER A 337 -3.39 -24.46 8.65
N SER A 338 -3.69 -25.67 8.19
CA SER A 338 -3.48 -26.05 6.78
C SER A 338 -4.27 -25.15 5.81
N ILE A 339 -5.48 -24.75 6.20
CA ILE A 339 -6.34 -23.84 5.42
C ILE A 339 -5.64 -22.50 5.23
N LEU A 340 -5.04 -21.94 6.28
CA LEU A 340 -4.29 -20.69 6.20
C LEU A 340 -3.11 -20.81 5.22
N LYS A 341 -2.31 -21.88 5.34
CA LYS A 341 -1.14 -22.11 4.47
C LYS A 341 -1.55 -22.21 2.99
N VAL A 342 -2.65 -22.92 2.72
CA VAL A 342 -3.22 -23.04 1.36
C VAL A 342 -3.74 -21.69 0.88
N GLY A 343 -4.51 -20.97 1.71
CA GLY A 343 -5.03 -19.63 1.38
C GLY A 343 -3.93 -18.64 1.03
N VAL A 344 -2.86 -18.58 1.83
CA VAL A 344 -1.70 -17.72 1.56
C VAL A 344 -1.02 -18.09 0.25
N LYS A 345 -0.82 -19.39 -0.04
CA LYS A 345 -0.20 -19.84 -1.31
C LYS A 345 -1.07 -19.48 -2.51
N ILE A 346 -2.39 -19.68 -2.43
CA ILE A 346 -3.33 -19.33 -3.52
C ILE A 346 -3.33 -17.83 -3.75
N PHE A 347 -3.34 -17.02 -2.68
CA PHE A 347 -3.27 -15.57 -2.78
C PHE A 347 -1.98 -15.11 -3.46
N ILE A 348 -0.83 -15.66 -3.05
CA ILE A 348 0.47 -15.35 -3.65
C ILE A 348 0.52 -15.78 -5.13
N LEU A 349 -0.01 -16.94 -5.46
CA LEU A 349 -0.07 -17.42 -6.85
C LEU A 349 -0.91 -16.45 -7.71
N GLY A 350 -2.09 -16.06 -7.23
CA GLY A 350 -2.94 -15.07 -7.90
C GLY A 350 -2.22 -13.73 -8.10
N TYR A 351 -1.55 -13.24 -7.07
CA TYR A 351 -0.75 -12.01 -7.15
C TYR A 351 0.36 -12.12 -8.20
N ILE A 352 1.20 -13.14 -8.14
CA ILE A 352 2.32 -13.31 -9.09
C ILE A 352 1.79 -13.45 -10.53
N ALA A 353 0.74 -14.26 -10.72
CA ALA A 353 0.16 -14.47 -12.05
C ALA A 353 -0.43 -13.19 -12.64
N THR A 354 -1.14 -12.38 -11.83
CA THR A 354 -1.67 -11.08 -12.28
C THR A 354 -0.56 -10.10 -12.61
N GLU A 355 0.51 -10.03 -11.80
CA GLU A 355 1.64 -9.12 -12.04
C GLU A 355 2.40 -9.49 -13.31
N ILE A 356 2.73 -10.77 -13.49
CA ILE A 356 3.41 -11.24 -14.71
C ILE A 356 2.55 -10.88 -15.94
N LEU A 357 1.24 -11.16 -15.90
CA LEU A 357 0.35 -10.89 -17.03
C LEU A 357 0.22 -9.39 -17.31
N LEU A 358 0.15 -8.55 -16.28
CA LEU A 358 0.08 -7.09 -16.43
C LEU A 358 1.36 -6.54 -17.07
N PHE A 359 2.53 -6.87 -16.55
CA PHE A 359 3.80 -6.36 -17.07
C PHE A 359 4.13 -6.94 -18.46
N PHE A 360 3.82 -8.22 -18.72
CA PHE A 360 4.03 -8.83 -20.01
C PHE A 360 3.12 -8.21 -21.08
N GLN A 361 1.81 -8.05 -20.79
CA GLN A 361 0.89 -7.36 -21.70
C GLN A 361 1.29 -5.89 -21.91
N GLY A 362 1.71 -5.21 -20.86
CA GLY A 362 2.22 -3.84 -20.96
C GLY A 362 3.44 -3.76 -21.87
N GLY A 363 4.36 -4.72 -21.78
CA GLY A 363 5.52 -4.82 -22.67
C GLY A 363 5.13 -5.06 -24.12
N LEU A 364 4.18 -5.96 -24.39
CA LEU A 364 3.69 -6.19 -25.76
C LEU A 364 3.07 -4.92 -26.37
N LEU A 365 2.29 -4.17 -25.58
CA LEU A 365 1.72 -2.90 -26.03
C LEU A 365 2.81 -1.85 -26.30
N TYR A 366 3.84 -1.79 -25.46
CA TYR A 366 4.99 -0.91 -25.64
C TYR A 366 5.73 -1.18 -26.96
N PHE A 367 5.90 -2.46 -27.32
CA PHE A 367 6.54 -2.88 -28.57
C PHE A 367 5.58 -2.96 -29.78
N GLY A 368 4.33 -2.48 -29.66
CA GLY A 368 3.33 -2.50 -30.74
C GLY A 368 2.87 -3.88 -31.15
N ARG A 369 2.99 -4.91 -30.29
CA ARG A 369 2.64 -6.31 -30.59
C ARG A 369 1.16 -6.63 -30.31
N GLY A 370 0.36 -5.68 -29.83
CA GLY A 370 -1.07 -5.87 -29.59
C GLY A 370 -1.40 -6.61 -28.29
N MET A 371 -2.59 -7.20 -28.26
CA MET A 371 -3.14 -7.89 -27.08
C MET A 371 -2.88 -9.41 -27.14
N ILE A 372 -2.60 -10.02 -25.98
CA ILE A 372 -2.57 -11.47 -25.82
C ILE A 372 -3.97 -12.03 -26.05
N SER A 373 -4.11 -13.09 -26.84
CA SER A 373 -5.37 -13.82 -26.94
C SER A 373 -5.78 -14.39 -25.58
N GLY A 374 -7.03 -14.15 -25.16
CA GLY A 374 -7.52 -14.59 -23.84
C GLY A 374 -6.97 -13.76 -22.66
N TYR A 375 -6.45 -12.54 -22.91
CA TYR A 375 -5.94 -11.69 -21.83
C TYR A 375 -6.96 -11.39 -20.74
N TYR A 376 -8.19 -11.02 -21.13
CA TYR A 376 -9.22 -10.63 -20.19
C TYR A 376 -9.72 -11.81 -19.35
N GLU A 377 -9.87 -12.97 -19.96
CA GLU A 377 -10.21 -14.23 -19.27
C GLU A 377 -9.11 -14.62 -18.27
N SER A 378 -7.86 -14.57 -18.71
CA SER A 378 -6.72 -14.92 -17.87
C SER A 378 -6.58 -14.00 -16.67
N ILE A 379 -6.67 -12.67 -16.86
CA ILE A 379 -6.56 -11.70 -15.76
C ILE A 379 -7.72 -11.84 -14.76
N PHE A 380 -8.93 -12.19 -15.24
CA PHE A 380 -10.07 -12.47 -14.40
C PHE A 380 -9.86 -13.73 -13.55
N VAL A 381 -9.45 -14.85 -14.16
CA VAL A 381 -9.17 -16.10 -13.44
C VAL A 381 -8.06 -15.91 -12.39
N PHE A 382 -6.97 -15.23 -12.73
CA PHE A 382 -5.89 -14.98 -11.77
C PHE A 382 -6.33 -14.03 -10.64
N SER A 383 -7.21 -13.06 -10.93
CA SER A 383 -7.79 -12.19 -9.89
C SER A 383 -8.76 -12.95 -8.98
N LEU A 384 -9.45 -13.96 -9.50
CA LEU A 384 -10.31 -14.85 -8.69
C LEU A 384 -9.48 -15.61 -7.63
N LEU A 385 -8.23 -16.01 -7.94
CA LEU A 385 -7.36 -16.65 -6.98
C LEU A 385 -7.05 -15.74 -5.77
N LEU A 386 -6.95 -14.42 -5.97
CA LEU A 386 -6.78 -13.46 -4.86
C LEU A 386 -7.97 -13.50 -3.89
N VAL A 387 -9.19 -13.49 -4.44
CA VAL A 387 -10.44 -13.57 -3.65
C VAL A 387 -10.52 -14.91 -2.91
N LEU A 388 -10.30 -16.02 -3.61
CA LEU A 388 -10.35 -17.37 -3.01
C LEU A 388 -9.29 -17.54 -1.92
N GLY A 389 -8.05 -17.10 -2.19
CA GLY A 389 -6.97 -17.13 -1.20
C GLY A 389 -7.32 -16.35 0.05
N LEU A 390 -7.91 -15.17 -0.11
CA LEU A 390 -8.31 -14.32 1.01
C LEU A 390 -9.47 -14.93 1.82
N ILE A 391 -10.47 -15.53 1.16
CA ILE A 391 -11.56 -16.26 1.82
C ILE A 391 -10.99 -17.39 2.70
N LEU A 392 -10.05 -18.18 2.18
CA LEU A 392 -9.41 -19.24 2.93
C LEU A 392 -8.59 -18.71 4.13
N ILE A 393 -7.90 -17.57 3.95
CA ILE A 393 -7.19 -16.90 5.05
C ILE A 393 -8.20 -16.47 6.13
N MET A 394 -9.33 -15.90 5.76
CA MET A 394 -10.36 -15.46 6.70
C MET A 394 -11.08 -16.63 7.38
N ALA A 395 -11.23 -17.77 6.70
CA ALA A 395 -11.80 -19.00 7.29
C ALA A 395 -10.87 -19.63 8.32
N SER A 396 -9.60 -19.23 8.38
CA SER A 396 -8.66 -19.68 9.40
C SER A 396 -8.89 -18.96 10.74
N LYS A 397 -8.40 -19.56 11.85
CA LYS A 397 -8.52 -18.95 13.18
C LYS A 397 -7.66 -17.69 13.28
N ILE A 398 -8.30 -16.55 13.49
CA ILE A 398 -7.65 -15.33 13.96
C ILE A 398 -7.64 -15.35 15.48
N LYS A 399 -6.45 -15.33 16.08
CA LYS A 399 -6.29 -15.38 17.54
C LYS A 399 -6.57 -14.00 18.17
N ASP A 400 -7.07 -14.02 19.41
CA ASP A 400 -7.07 -12.81 20.24
C ASP A 400 -5.61 -12.46 20.57
N TYR A 401 -5.30 -11.19 20.40
CA TYR A 401 -3.97 -10.65 20.57
C TYR A 401 -4.04 -9.55 21.64
N SER A 402 -3.94 -9.99 22.90
CA SER A 402 -4.01 -9.12 24.10
C SER A 402 -2.61 -8.71 24.57
#